data_968eed0dd0636c30b1f110f287f5a476
#
_entry.id   968eed0dd0636c30b1f110f287f5a476
#
_cell.length_a   1.000
_cell.length_b   1.000
_cell.length_c   1.000
_cell.angle_alpha   90.00
_cell.angle_beta   90.00
_cell.angle_gamma   90.00
#
_symmetry.space_group_name_H-M   'P 1'
#
loop_
_entity.id
_entity.type
_entity.pdbx_description
1 polymer ?
#
loop_
_entity_poly.entity_id
_entity_poly.type
_entity_poly.pdbx_seq_one_letter_code
_entity_poly.pdbx_strand_id
1 'polypeptide(L)'
;MSYRVLIAAVATVAAMLSGHARAGPASAQGGHEPDLAAYDLGVAAAVRSDLAASVRLPDGGQVYVFGDTLAVNGQVICGPSRCPHGYPHDSIAIQRPGTATFVMQSCAAAGCPYGWQWVPDWPDGSYFWMAAPAVTGNSLYVIGERISQSAGAVEGEYTARFTVGAGDALTYQGITALTGAAGDSQWGSATADPDGRGWWLTGTRTTGGTGCVADCKTMDIAYVPFTAMTHPSAWHVQLGTLPSGEGYDLGTVVSMSYVTGHGWVAFTKRNDTTGSVLERLNAWQVTGPWQVATQQWQAKPAPGCGWTYSAETHPASPAPAGQMLVSWVSNQDDPGTTCDLRPQFTDLPIGSPDRAPPRTDDDHSSERTECIHPVRVGGDAS
;
A
#
# COMPACT_ATOMS: atom_id res chain seq x y z
N MET A 1 9.38 -30.18 8.60
CA MET A 1 8.39 -29.24 9.10
C MET A 1 7.73 -28.58 7.90
N SER A 2 6.43 -28.69 7.79
CA SER A 2 5.71 -28.48 6.53
C SER A 2 5.48 -27.00 6.24
N TYR A 3 5.84 -26.56 5.04
CA TYR A 3 5.64 -25.22 4.46
C TYR A 3 4.15 -24.83 4.25
N ARG A 4 3.29 -25.03 5.22
CA ARG A 4 1.86 -24.73 5.10
C ARG A 4 1.46 -23.34 5.62
N VAL A 5 2.42 -22.52 6.04
CA VAL A 5 2.13 -21.36 6.89
C VAL A 5 1.96 -20.04 6.14
N LEU A 6 2.53 -19.89 4.96
CA LEU A 6 2.53 -18.58 4.25
C LEU A 6 1.24 -18.24 3.48
N ILE A 7 0.35 -19.18 3.35
CA ILE A 7 -0.89 -19.02 2.56
C ILE A 7 -2.08 -18.64 3.44
N ALA A 8 -1.96 -18.71 4.76
CA ALA A 8 -3.09 -18.63 5.66
C ALA A 8 -3.63 -17.20 5.90
N ALA A 9 -2.81 -16.14 5.78
CA ALA A 9 -3.30 -14.79 6.00
C ALA A 9 -4.31 -14.34 4.93
N VAL A 10 -4.24 -14.95 3.75
CA VAL A 10 -5.17 -14.70 2.64
C VAL A 10 -6.16 -15.86 2.44
N ALA A 11 -5.82 -17.06 2.91
CA ALA A 11 -6.59 -18.29 2.64
C ALA A 11 -7.70 -18.58 3.63
N THR A 12 -7.81 -17.89 4.75
CA THR A 12 -8.89 -18.15 5.75
C THR A 12 -10.29 -17.83 5.22
N VAL A 13 -10.40 -17.08 4.12
CA VAL A 13 -11.67 -16.74 3.46
C VAL A 13 -12.13 -17.79 2.44
N ALA A 14 -11.24 -18.60 1.89
CA ALA A 14 -11.57 -19.53 0.80
C ALA A 14 -12.28 -20.83 1.25
N ALA A 15 -12.32 -21.14 2.54
CA ALA A 15 -12.78 -22.45 3.03
C ALA A 15 -14.28 -22.57 3.36
N MET A 16 -15.09 -21.52 3.22
CA MET A 16 -16.52 -21.56 3.62
C MET A 16 -17.55 -21.38 2.50
N LEU A 17 -17.18 -21.39 1.23
CA LEU A 17 -18.15 -21.17 0.13
C LEU A 17 -18.26 -22.36 -0.83
N SER A 18 -18.86 -23.47 -0.36
CA SER A 18 -19.56 -24.43 -1.23
C SER A 18 -21.08 -24.13 -1.28
N GLY A 19 -21.42 -22.98 -1.84
CA GLY A 19 -22.79 -22.61 -2.13
C GLY A 19 -22.89 -22.10 -3.57
N HIS A 20 -23.46 -22.91 -4.47
CA HIS A 20 -23.62 -22.60 -5.88
C HIS A 20 -24.61 -21.45 -6.09
N ALA A 21 -24.13 -20.23 -6.24
CA ALA A 21 -24.89 -19.18 -6.91
C ALA A 21 -24.35 -19.03 -8.35
N ARG A 22 -25.17 -19.36 -9.35
CA ARG A 22 -24.91 -19.06 -10.76
C ARG A 22 -24.88 -17.54 -10.92
N ALA A 23 -23.69 -16.97 -10.98
CA ALA A 23 -23.51 -15.63 -11.51
C ALA A 23 -23.74 -15.67 -13.03
N GLY A 24 -24.70 -14.88 -13.52
CA GLY A 24 -24.86 -14.63 -14.94
C GLY A 24 -23.58 -14.01 -15.53
N PRO A 25 -23.35 -14.16 -16.85
CA PRO A 25 -22.15 -13.61 -17.46
C PRO A 25 -22.17 -12.08 -17.31
N ALA A 26 -21.28 -11.54 -16.48
CA ALA A 26 -20.92 -10.14 -16.56
C ALA A 26 -20.36 -9.92 -17.96
N SER A 27 -21.01 -9.06 -18.75
CA SER A 27 -20.48 -8.66 -20.06
C SER A 27 -19.06 -8.14 -19.85
N ALA A 28 -18.10 -8.88 -20.38
CA ALA A 28 -16.72 -8.44 -20.46
C ALA A 28 -16.69 -7.23 -21.39
N GLN A 29 -16.81 -6.03 -20.84
CA GLN A 29 -16.34 -4.83 -21.52
C GLN A 29 -14.83 -5.04 -21.67
N GLY A 30 -14.38 -5.13 -22.92
CA GLY A 30 -12.99 -5.43 -23.25
C GLY A 30 -12.05 -4.48 -22.51
N GLY A 31 -11.44 -4.99 -21.44
CA GLY A 31 -10.40 -4.28 -20.73
C GLY A 31 -9.21 -4.14 -21.66
N HIS A 32 -8.72 -2.91 -21.80
CA HIS A 32 -7.48 -2.66 -22.52
C HIS A 32 -6.33 -3.41 -21.81
N GLU A 33 -5.54 -4.18 -22.54
CA GLU A 33 -4.33 -4.79 -21.98
C GLU A 33 -3.30 -3.67 -21.79
N PRO A 34 -2.81 -3.43 -20.57
CA PRO A 34 -1.78 -2.42 -20.37
C PRO A 34 -0.47 -2.91 -20.98
N ASP A 35 0.20 -2.04 -21.73
CA ASP A 35 1.58 -2.25 -22.12
C ASP A 35 2.46 -2.14 -20.87
N LEU A 36 3.27 -3.16 -20.59
CA LEU A 36 4.22 -3.13 -19.48
C LEU A 36 5.22 -1.99 -19.73
N ALA A 37 5.38 -1.10 -18.79
CA ALA A 37 6.30 0.01 -18.91
C ALA A 37 7.76 -0.48 -18.92
N ALA A 38 8.64 0.22 -19.64
CA ALA A 38 10.08 -0.05 -19.63
C ALA A 38 10.69 -0.06 -18.21
N TYR A 39 9.97 0.53 -17.26
CA TYR A 39 10.26 0.55 -15.83
C TYR A 39 10.25 -0.82 -15.18
N ASP A 40 9.42 -1.74 -15.66
CA ASP A 40 9.29 -3.10 -15.17
C ASP A 40 10.61 -3.87 -15.21
N LEU A 41 11.43 -3.63 -16.25
CA LEU A 41 12.70 -4.33 -16.43
C LEU A 41 13.72 -4.04 -15.31
N GLY A 42 13.73 -2.83 -14.76
CA GLY A 42 14.66 -2.45 -13.68
C GLY A 42 14.30 -3.11 -12.35
N VAL A 43 13.04 -3.03 -11.93
CA VAL A 43 12.56 -3.64 -10.67
C VAL A 43 12.54 -5.16 -10.79
N ALA A 44 12.06 -5.70 -11.89
CA ALA A 44 12.00 -7.13 -12.13
C ALA A 44 13.39 -7.80 -12.12
N ALA A 45 14.43 -7.08 -12.52
CA ALA A 45 15.81 -7.57 -12.42
C ALA A 45 16.36 -7.49 -10.99
N ALA A 46 15.83 -6.56 -10.16
CA ALA A 46 16.37 -6.29 -8.84
C ALA A 46 15.71 -7.10 -7.73
N VAL A 47 14.39 -7.34 -7.80
CA VAL A 47 13.64 -7.94 -6.68
C VAL A 47 12.54 -8.88 -7.13
N ARG A 48 12.37 -9.97 -6.38
CA ARG A 48 11.17 -10.80 -6.37
C ARG A 48 10.52 -10.66 -5.01
N SER A 49 9.41 -9.95 -4.92
CA SER A 49 8.82 -9.59 -3.65
C SER A 49 7.35 -9.24 -3.78
N ASP A 50 6.69 -9.30 -2.63
CA ASP A 50 5.37 -8.77 -2.43
C ASP A 50 5.40 -7.26 -2.28
N LEU A 51 4.34 -6.59 -2.74
CA LEU A 51 4.17 -5.14 -2.72
C LEU A 51 5.26 -4.40 -3.54
N ALA A 52 5.13 -3.12 -3.66
CA ALA A 52 6.13 -2.22 -4.21
C ALA A 52 5.75 -0.77 -3.88
N ALA A 53 5.16 -0.53 -2.70
CA ALA A 53 4.74 0.83 -2.33
C ALA A 53 5.93 1.79 -2.33
N SER A 54 5.72 3.02 -2.77
CA SER A 54 6.83 3.95 -2.95
C SER A 54 6.54 5.36 -2.45
N VAL A 55 7.62 6.07 -2.09
CA VAL A 55 7.58 7.47 -1.68
C VAL A 55 8.82 8.22 -2.17
N ARG A 56 8.64 9.50 -2.50
CA ARG A 56 9.73 10.38 -2.93
C ARG A 56 10.62 10.79 -1.76
N LEU A 57 11.93 10.72 -1.96
CA LEU A 57 12.94 11.26 -1.06
C LEU A 57 13.16 12.78 -1.27
N PRO A 58 13.68 13.51 -0.27
CA PRO A 58 13.95 14.94 -0.38
C PRO A 58 14.95 15.33 -1.48
N ASP A 59 15.86 14.45 -1.85
CA ASP A 59 16.82 14.63 -2.94
C ASP A 59 16.23 14.39 -4.33
N GLY A 60 14.96 13.97 -4.40
CA GLY A 60 14.24 13.64 -5.61
C GLY A 60 14.33 12.16 -6.03
N GLY A 61 15.06 11.35 -5.28
CA GLY A 61 15.02 9.88 -5.39
C GLY A 61 13.70 9.31 -4.92
N GLN A 62 13.58 7.99 -4.95
CA GLN A 62 12.38 7.28 -4.54
C GLN A 62 12.76 6.04 -3.73
N VAL A 63 12.10 5.87 -2.59
CA VAL A 63 12.15 4.64 -1.80
C VAL A 63 11.03 3.73 -2.24
N TYR A 64 11.33 2.46 -2.40
CA TYR A 64 10.37 1.38 -2.55
C TYR A 64 10.46 0.47 -1.32
N VAL A 65 9.33 0.11 -0.77
CA VAL A 65 9.21 -0.86 0.32
C VAL A 65 8.49 -2.10 -0.19
N PHE A 66 8.95 -3.25 0.27
CA PHE A 66 8.45 -4.54 -0.14
C PHE A 66 8.13 -5.39 1.10
N GLY A 67 7.16 -6.28 0.95
CA GLY A 67 6.89 -7.35 1.91
C GLY A 67 7.86 -8.53 1.74
N ASP A 68 7.33 -9.75 1.71
CA ASP A 68 8.09 -10.97 1.54
C ASP A 68 9.02 -10.92 0.31
N THR A 69 10.31 -11.11 0.53
CA THR A 69 11.33 -10.91 -0.50
C THR A 69 12.10 -12.19 -0.79
N LEU A 70 11.93 -12.73 -2.00
CA LEU A 70 12.48 -14.02 -2.41
C LEU A 70 13.76 -13.91 -3.25
N ALA A 71 14.01 -12.77 -3.87
CA ALA A 71 15.25 -12.52 -4.58
C ALA A 71 15.65 -11.04 -4.50
N VAL A 72 16.95 -10.78 -4.46
CA VAL A 72 17.55 -9.45 -4.39
C VAL A 72 18.70 -9.37 -5.40
N ASN A 73 18.72 -8.30 -6.20
CA ASN A 73 19.74 -8.07 -7.24
C ASN A 73 19.95 -9.30 -8.17
N GLY A 74 18.85 -10.01 -8.49
CA GLY A 74 18.90 -11.22 -9.28
C GLY A 74 19.42 -12.47 -8.53
N GLN A 75 19.86 -12.31 -7.29
CA GLN A 75 20.26 -13.41 -6.44
C GLN A 75 19.04 -13.97 -5.71
N VAL A 76 18.67 -15.20 -6.00
CA VAL A 76 17.56 -15.90 -5.35
C VAL A 76 17.96 -16.19 -3.90
N ILE A 77 17.25 -15.58 -2.95
CA ILE A 77 17.38 -15.85 -1.51
C ILE A 77 16.60 -17.14 -1.19
N CYS A 78 15.43 -17.28 -1.82
CA CYS A 78 14.52 -18.39 -1.60
C CYS A 78 14.01 -18.90 -2.95
N GLY A 79 14.30 -20.14 -3.29
CA GLY A 79 13.77 -20.80 -4.48
C GLY A 79 12.33 -21.31 -4.26
N PRO A 80 11.60 -21.62 -5.35
CA PRO A 80 10.18 -21.99 -5.32
C PRO A 80 9.85 -23.21 -4.44
N SER A 81 10.83 -23.98 -4.03
CA SER A 81 10.64 -25.19 -3.20
C SER A 81 11.45 -25.21 -1.91
N ARG A 82 12.29 -24.23 -1.63
CA ARG A 82 13.18 -24.25 -0.45
C ARG A 82 13.57 -22.86 0.00
N CYS A 83 13.02 -22.46 1.13
CA CYS A 83 13.60 -21.42 2.00
C CYS A 83 14.09 -22.10 3.29
N PRO A 84 15.22 -22.84 3.28
CA PRO A 84 15.63 -23.64 4.42
C PRO A 84 15.93 -22.81 5.67
N HIS A 85 16.18 -21.54 5.50
CA HIS A 85 16.55 -20.60 6.58
C HIS A 85 15.58 -19.42 6.73
N GLY A 86 14.43 -19.46 6.01
CA GLY A 86 13.52 -18.32 5.92
C GLY A 86 13.95 -17.31 4.83
N TYR A 87 13.29 -16.17 4.79
CA TYR A 87 13.53 -15.06 3.86
C TYR A 87 13.14 -13.75 4.53
N PRO A 88 13.61 -12.61 4.03
CA PRO A 88 13.19 -11.31 4.53
C PRO A 88 11.68 -11.11 4.36
N HIS A 89 11.00 -10.69 5.41
CA HIS A 89 9.59 -10.32 5.41
C HIS A 89 9.38 -8.84 5.09
N ASP A 90 10.47 -8.08 5.02
CA ASP A 90 10.53 -6.70 4.64
C ASP A 90 11.84 -6.39 3.94
N SER A 91 11.80 -5.55 2.92
CA SER A 91 13.00 -5.06 2.26
C SER A 91 12.77 -3.68 1.67
N ILE A 92 13.85 -2.98 1.40
CA ILE A 92 13.82 -1.60 0.90
C ILE A 92 14.74 -1.47 -0.31
N ALA A 93 14.27 -0.79 -1.36
CA ALA A 93 15.11 -0.35 -2.47
C ALA A 93 15.06 1.17 -2.62
N ILE A 94 16.12 1.76 -3.14
CA ILE A 94 16.19 3.17 -3.47
C ILE A 94 16.49 3.32 -4.95
N GLN A 95 15.70 4.16 -5.61
CA GLN A 95 15.94 4.63 -6.97
C GLN A 95 16.47 6.06 -6.89
N ARG A 96 17.65 6.32 -7.43
CA ARG A 96 18.24 7.65 -7.45
C ARG A 96 17.58 8.55 -8.50
N PRO A 97 17.60 9.87 -8.27
CA PRO A 97 17.05 10.83 -9.22
C PRO A 97 17.59 10.63 -10.63
N GLY A 98 16.68 10.65 -11.62
CA GLY A 98 17.06 10.57 -13.05
C GLY A 98 17.58 9.22 -13.51
N THR A 99 17.49 8.17 -12.70
CA THR A 99 17.87 6.80 -13.08
C THR A 99 16.66 5.87 -13.10
N ALA A 100 16.71 4.83 -13.93
CA ALA A 100 15.77 3.71 -13.87
C ALA A 100 16.32 2.56 -13.01
N THR A 101 17.44 2.76 -12.32
CA THR A 101 18.12 1.70 -11.57
C THR A 101 17.65 1.71 -10.13
N PHE A 102 17.16 0.57 -9.67
CA PHE A 102 16.82 0.28 -8.27
C PHE A 102 18.01 -0.36 -7.58
N VAL A 103 18.34 0.13 -6.40
CA VAL A 103 19.40 -0.44 -5.58
C VAL A 103 18.79 -0.93 -4.28
N MET A 104 18.76 -2.26 -4.12
CA MET A 104 18.32 -2.86 -2.85
C MET A 104 19.27 -2.44 -1.73
N GLN A 105 18.68 -2.01 -0.60
CA GLN A 105 19.42 -1.52 0.55
C GLN A 105 19.75 -2.68 1.48
N SER A 106 21.04 -3.00 1.58
CA SER A 106 21.53 -4.01 2.52
C SER A 106 21.65 -3.43 3.92
N CYS A 107 21.16 -4.16 4.89
CA CYS A 107 21.35 -3.90 6.33
C CYS A 107 22.32 -4.89 6.98
N ALA A 108 23.08 -5.65 6.20
CA ALA A 108 24.03 -6.66 6.69
C ALA A 108 25.06 -6.09 7.65
N ALA A 109 25.54 -4.85 7.41
CA ALA A 109 26.49 -4.16 8.30
C ALA A 109 25.87 -3.85 9.69
N ALA A 110 24.55 -3.77 9.80
CA ALA A 110 23.84 -3.61 11.06
C ALA A 110 23.47 -4.95 11.71
N GLY A 111 23.85 -6.08 11.10
CA GLY A 111 23.62 -7.42 11.64
C GLY A 111 22.18 -7.92 11.49
N CYS A 112 21.42 -7.36 10.55
CA CYS A 112 20.02 -7.77 10.33
C CYS A 112 19.92 -9.17 9.72
N PRO A 113 18.78 -9.86 9.93
CA PRO A 113 18.53 -11.16 9.34
C PRO A 113 18.59 -11.13 7.81
N TYR A 114 19.16 -12.15 7.21
CA TYR A 114 19.29 -12.30 5.74
C TYR A 114 20.04 -11.16 5.04
N GLY A 115 20.54 -10.15 5.77
CA GLY A 115 21.22 -8.96 5.21
C GLY A 115 20.28 -7.96 4.51
N TRP A 116 18.97 -8.17 4.52
CA TRP A 116 17.97 -7.37 3.78
C TRP A 116 16.71 -7.06 4.58
N GLN A 117 16.44 -7.80 5.67
CA GLN A 117 15.30 -7.56 6.54
C GLN A 117 15.62 -6.44 7.54
N TRP A 118 14.94 -5.32 7.42
CA TRP A 118 15.22 -4.11 8.20
C TRP A 118 14.57 -4.08 9.57
N VAL A 119 13.37 -4.63 9.68
CA VAL A 119 12.65 -4.70 10.96
C VAL A 119 12.83 -6.10 11.56
N PRO A 120 13.43 -6.22 12.75
CA PRO A 120 13.60 -7.53 13.40
C PRO A 120 12.25 -8.20 13.71
N ASP A 121 12.19 -9.50 13.54
CA ASP A 121 11.04 -10.29 13.99
C ASP A 121 10.84 -10.15 15.52
N TRP A 122 9.58 -10.28 15.93
CA TRP A 122 9.26 -10.35 17.36
C TRP A 122 9.72 -11.67 17.98
N PRO A 123 9.91 -11.73 19.32
CA PRO A 123 10.35 -12.96 20.00
C PRO A 123 9.43 -14.17 19.83
N ASP A 124 8.18 -13.96 19.47
CA ASP A 124 7.20 -15.03 19.20
C ASP A 124 7.22 -15.51 17.74
N GLY A 125 8.15 -14.95 16.93
CA GLY A 125 8.31 -15.28 15.52
C GLY A 125 7.34 -14.54 14.60
N SER A 126 6.47 -13.63 15.10
CA SER A 126 5.74 -12.74 14.23
C SER A 126 6.69 -11.75 13.56
N TYR A 127 6.31 -11.24 12.39
CA TYR A 127 7.15 -10.36 11.56
C TYR A 127 6.40 -9.14 11.09
N PHE A 128 7.15 -8.15 10.62
CA PHE A 128 6.59 -6.92 10.07
C PHE A 128 6.49 -7.00 8.56
N TRP A 129 5.32 -6.69 8.02
CA TRP A 129 5.08 -6.61 6.57
C TRP A 129 4.85 -5.16 6.17
N MET A 130 5.81 -4.59 5.44
CA MET A 130 5.79 -3.19 5.03
C MET A 130 4.69 -2.92 4.00
N ALA A 131 3.99 -1.77 4.11
CA ALA A 131 2.96 -1.35 3.18
C ALA A 131 3.10 0.11 2.74
N ALA A 132 2.79 1.09 3.58
CA ALA A 132 2.66 2.50 3.21
C ALA A 132 3.87 3.34 3.66
N PRO A 133 4.81 3.70 2.77
CA PRO A 133 5.95 4.57 3.11
C PRO A 133 5.57 6.05 3.08
N ALA A 134 6.14 6.84 4.02
CA ALA A 134 6.01 8.29 4.11
C ALA A 134 7.35 8.92 4.53
N VAL A 135 7.73 10.07 3.96
CA VAL A 135 8.99 10.74 4.26
C VAL A 135 8.77 12.15 4.77
N THR A 136 9.27 12.45 5.96
CA THR A 136 9.23 13.80 6.54
C THR A 136 10.64 14.24 6.93
N GLY A 137 11.15 15.26 6.26
CA GLY A 137 12.58 15.63 6.39
C GLY A 137 13.46 14.44 6.03
N ASN A 138 14.35 14.06 6.94
CA ASN A 138 15.21 12.87 6.81
C ASN A 138 14.70 11.64 7.60
N SER A 139 13.41 11.60 7.93
CA SER A 139 12.78 10.42 8.51
C SER A 139 11.91 9.73 7.47
N LEU A 140 12.17 8.45 7.23
CA LEU A 140 11.28 7.54 6.53
C LEU A 140 10.43 6.81 7.57
N TYR A 141 9.14 6.85 7.42
CA TYR A 141 8.17 6.06 8.17
C TYR A 141 7.58 5.02 7.22
N VAL A 142 7.41 3.81 7.69
CA VAL A 142 6.73 2.75 6.95
C VAL A 142 5.64 2.18 7.84
N ILE A 143 4.41 2.34 7.41
CA ILE A 143 3.27 1.72 8.05
C ILE A 143 3.14 0.32 7.49
N GLY A 144 2.75 -0.64 8.32
CA GLY A 144 2.58 -2.02 7.92
C GLY A 144 2.01 -2.87 9.03
N GLU A 145 1.89 -4.13 8.73
CA GLU A 145 1.21 -5.12 9.55
C GLU A 145 2.20 -5.98 10.33
N ARG A 146 1.85 -6.32 11.56
CA ARG A 146 2.45 -7.44 12.27
C ARG A 146 1.70 -8.70 11.90
N ILE A 147 2.41 -9.66 11.33
CA ILE A 147 1.84 -10.92 10.86
C ILE A 147 2.27 -12.05 11.79
N SER A 148 1.32 -12.86 12.28
CA SER A 148 1.59 -14.07 13.03
C SER A 148 2.20 -15.14 12.14
N GLN A 149 3.41 -15.60 12.45
CA GLN A 149 4.05 -16.67 11.69
C GLN A 149 3.27 -17.99 11.73
N SER A 150 2.61 -18.29 12.83
CA SER A 150 1.87 -19.54 13.02
C SER A 150 0.50 -19.56 12.36
N ALA A 151 -0.19 -18.41 12.34
CA ALA A 151 -1.55 -18.28 11.84
C ALA A 151 -1.62 -17.59 10.46
N GLY A 152 -0.56 -16.87 10.05
CA GLY A 152 -0.58 -16.01 8.88
C GLY A 152 -1.61 -14.88 9.00
N ALA A 153 -2.00 -14.52 10.21
CA ALA A 153 -3.03 -13.53 10.49
C ALA A 153 -2.41 -12.19 10.89
N VAL A 154 -3.07 -11.10 10.53
CA VAL A 154 -2.73 -9.76 11.01
C VAL A 154 -3.00 -9.67 12.50
N GLU A 155 -1.99 -9.31 13.29
CA GLU A 155 -2.08 -9.12 14.74
C GLU A 155 -2.17 -7.63 15.15
N GLY A 156 -1.95 -6.72 14.21
CA GLY A 156 -2.07 -5.28 14.42
C GLY A 156 -1.27 -4.48 13.41
N GLU A 157 -1.52 -3.18 13.44
CA GLU A 157 -0.86 -2.19 12.60
C GLU A 157 0.27 -1.49 13.35
N TYR A 158 1.34 -1.17 12.66
CA TYR A 158 2.54 -0.57 13.23
C TYR A 158 3.13 0.47 12.29
N THR A 159 3.93 1.38 12.85
CA THR A 159 4.79 2.30 12.09
C THR A 159 6.25 2.04 12.44
N ALA A 160 7.04 1.58 11.49
CA ALA A 160 8.49 1.51 11.59
C ALA A 160 9.09 2.87 11.18
N ARG A 161 10.16 3.30 11.86
CA ARG A 161 10.87 4.55 11.58
C ARG A 161 12.30 4.28 11.22
N PHE A 162 12.77 5.01 10.20
CA PHE A 162 14.15 5.02 9.74
C PHE A 162 14.67 6.46 9.64
N THR A 163 15.96 6.65 9.82
CA THR A 163 16.65 7.88 9.42
C THR A 163 17.27 7.68 8.05
N VAL A 164 17.05 8.63 7.15
CA VAL A 164 17.70 8.69 5.83
C VAL A 164 18.91 9.60 5.96
N GLY A 165 20.10 9.04 5.90
CA GLY A 165 21.38 9.75 5.98
C GLY A 165 21.91 10.16 4.60
N ALA A 166 23.12 10.69 4.60
CA ALA A 166 23.81 11.06 3.36
C ALA A 166 24.02 9.83 2.46
N GLY A 167 23.79 10.01 1.15
CA GLY A 167 23.89 8.92 0.18
C GLY A 167 22.81 7.84 0.33
N ASP A 168 21.66 8.23 0.88
CA ASP A 168 20.48 7.37 1.09
C ASP A 168 20.70 6.23 2.11
N ALA A 169 21.71 6.35 2.97
CA ALA A 169 21.95 5.37 4.02
C ALA A 169 20.78 5.33 5.00
N LEU A 170 20.19 4.15 5.17
CA LEU A 170 19.09 3.93 6.09
C LEU A 170 19.61 3.46 7.45
N THR A 171 18.97 3.96 8.51
CA THR A 171 19.18 3.47 9.87
C THR A 171 17.84 3.24 10.55
N TYR A 172 17.55 2.00 10.92
CA TYR A 172 16.33 1.65 11.66
C TYR A 172 16.33 2.27 13.05
N GLN A 173 15.22 2.89 13.43
CA GLN A 173 15.07 3.64 14.69
C GLN A 173 14.09 3.00 15.67
N GLY A 174 13.32 2.02 15.22
CA GLY A 174 12.33 1.33 16.03
C GLY A 174 10.94 1.29 15.38
N ILE A 175 10.02 0.65 16.09
CA ILE A 175 8.65 0.41 15.63
C ILE A 175 7.66 0.81 16.72
N THR A 176 6.51 1.36 16.34
CA THR A 176 5.44 1.82 17.22
C THR A 176 4.12 1.19 16.81
N ALA A 177 3.40 0.60 17.76
CA ALA A 177 2.05 0.08 17.50
C ALA A 177 1.07 1.22 17.23
N LEU A 178 0.21 1.04 16.22
CA LEU A 178 -0.94 1.89 16.00
C LEU A 178 -2.11 1.37 16.85
N THR A 179 -2.82 2.28 17.51
CA THR A 179 -3.90 1.95 18.45
C THR A 179 -5.13 2.80 18.17
N GLY A 180 -6.29 2.38 18.70
CA GLY A 180 -7.56 3.04 18.43
C GLY A 180 -7.91 3.01 16.96
N ALA A 181 -8.57 4.03 16.45
CA ALA A 181 -9.02 4.09 15.05
C ALA A 181 -7.87 3.94 14.02
N ALA A 182 -6.65 4.36 14.39
CA ALA A 182 -5.47 4.18 13.53
C ALA A 182 -5.03 2.71 13.44
N GLY A 183 -5.33 1.89 14.43
CA GLY A 183 -5.00 0.45 14.47
C GLY A 183 -6.09 -0.45 13.91
N ASP A 184 -7.27 0.11 13.56
CA ASP A 184 -8.42 -0.67 13.08
C ASP A 184 -8.43 -0.88 11.56
N SER A 185 -7.56 -0.20 10.83
CA SER A 185 -7.52 -0.21 9.35
C SER A 185 -6.19 -0.73 8.83
N GLN A 186 -6.23 -1.53 7.77
CA GLN A 186 -5.06 -1.93 7.01
C GLN A 186 -4.63 -0.80 6.07
N TRP A 187 -3.54 -0.11 6.41
CA TRP A 187 -3.08 1.08 5.67
C TRP A 187 -2.22 0.69 4.48
N GLY A 188 -2.71 0.96 3.27
CA GLY A 188 -2.06 0.57 2.00
C GLY A 188 -1.25 1.68 1.34
N SER A 189 -1.55 2.97 1.61
CA SER A 189 -0.78 4.06 0.99
C SER A 189 -0.71 5.32 1.82
N ALA A 190 0.33 6.13 1.58
CA ALA A 190 0.51 7.46 2.15
C ALA A 190 0.84 8.48 1.05
N THR A 191 0.10 9.58 1.01
CA THR A 191 0.27 10.67 0.06
C THR A 191 0.49 11.97 0.80
N ALA A 192 1.50 12.75 0.41
CA ALA A 192 1.74 14.05 1.01
C ALA A 192 0.52 14.97 0.82
N ASP A 193 0.12 15.64 1.88
CA ASP A 193 -0.91 16.68 1.83
C ASP A 193 -0.50 17.76 0.82
N PRO A 194 -1.35 18.11 -0.15
CA PRO A 194 -1.05 19.18 -1.10
C PRO A 194 -0.69 20.51 -0.44
N ASP A 195 -1.20 20.78 0.75
CA ASP A 195 -0.86 21.96 1.54
C ASP A 195 0.48 21.85 2.31
N GLY A 196 1.15 20.70 2.25
CA GLY A 196 2.46 20.48 2.84
C GLY A 196 2.50 20.44 4.37
N ARG A 197 1.40 20.00 5.02
CA ARG A 197 1.29 19.98 6.50
C ARG A 197 1.24 18.59 7.12
N GLY A 198 1.05 17.55 6.32
CA GLY A 198 0.89 16.18 6.79
C GLY A 198 0.85 15.17 5.67
N TRP A 199 0.32 14.02 6.01
CA TRP A 199 0.08 12.90 5.12
C TRP A 199 -1.40 12.55 5.12
N TRP A 200 -1.92 12.23 3.96
CA TRP A 200 -3.17 11.53 3.79
C TRP A 200 -2.87 10.06 3.56
N LEU A 201 -3.47 9.21 4.38
CA LEU A 201 -3.36 7.77 4.26
C LEU A 201 -4.69 7.19 3.79
N THR A 202 -4.61 6.14 2.99
CA THR A 202 -5.75 5.28 2.68
C THR A 202 -5.51 3.90 3.24
N GLY A 203 -6.55 3.37 3.84
CA GLY A 203 -6.60 2.00 4.33
C GLY A 203 -7.96 1.38 4.04
N THR A 204 -8.07 0.11 4.33
CA THR A 204 -9.32 -0.63 4.21
C THR A 204 -9.64 -1.37 5.48
N ARG A 205 -10.94 -1.59 5.69
CA ARG A 205 -11.45 -2.40 6.78
C ARG A 205 -12.57 -3.28 6.29
N THR A 206 -12.49 -4.58 6.59
CA THR A 206 -13.56 -5.54 6.29
C THR A 206 -14.77 -5.25 7.14
N THR A 207 -15.94 -5.16 6.51
CA THR A 207 -17.19 -4.80 7.19
C THR A 207 -18.11 -5.99 7.46
N GLY A 208 -17.81 -7.17 6.89
CA GLY A 208 -18.70 -8.34 6.96
C GLY A 208 -20.04 -8.15 6.24
N GLY A 209 -20.16 -7.12 5.39
CA GLY A 209 -21.37 -6.87 4.59
C GLY A 209 -21.63 -7.98 3.57
N THR A 210 -22.85 -7.99 3.02
CA THR A 210 -23.25 -8.92 1.96
C THR A 210 -23.31 -8.20 0.61
N GLY A 211 -23.04 -8.92 -0.48
CA GLY A 211 -23.12 -8.37 -1.84
C GLY A 211 -21.78 -8.18 -2.54
N CYS A 212 -20.67 -8.37 -1.85
CA CYS A 212 -19.34 -8.40 -2.44
C CYS A 212 -18.93 -9.84 -2.79
N VAL A 213 -18.09 -10.00 -3.80
CA VAL A 213 -17.63 -11.32 -4.27
C VAL A 213 -16.65 -11.96 -3.27
N ALA A 214 -15.78 -11.12 -2.69
CA ALA A 214 -14.91 -11.52 -1.59
C ALA A 214 -15.46 -10.92 -0.29
N ASP A 215 -14.71 -10.00 0.32
CA ASP A 215 -15.15 -9.28 1.51
C ASP A 215 -15.54 -7.85 1.17
N CYS A 216 -16.71 -7.42 1.63
CA CYS A 216 -17.04 -6.01 1.57
C CYS A 216 -16.08 -5.20 2.45
N LYS A 217 -15.48 -4.16 1.88
CA LYS A 217 -14.56 -3.28 2.60
C LYS A 217 -15.05 -1.84 2.57
N THR A 218 -14.80 -1.12 3.65
CA THR A 218 -14.81 0.34 3.66
C THR A 218 -13.43 0.85 3.29
N MET A 219 -13.37 2.07 2.77
CA MET A 219 -12.14 2.83 2.60
C MET A 219 -12.01 3.78 3.77
N ASP A 220 -10.97 3.63 4.54
CA ASP A 220 -10.64 4.53 5.62
C ASP A 220 -9.62 5.57 5.15
N ILE A 221 -9.80 6.82 5.55
CA ILE A 221 -8.94 7.94 5.23
C ILE A 221 -8.40 8.50 6.54
N ALA A 222 -7.08 8.65 6.66
CA ALA A 222 -6.50 9.32 7.81
C ALA A 222 -5.70 10.57 7.39
N TYR A 223 -5.89 11.66 8.11
CA TYR A 223 -4.95 12.78 8.08
C TYR A 223 -3.97 12.65 9.23
N VAL A 224 -2.70 12.70 8.93
CA VAL A 224 -1.61 12.53 9.89
C VAL A 224 -0.66 13.72 9.77
N PRO A 225 -0.58 14.62 10.77
CA PRO A 225 0.43 15.68 10.78
C PRO A 225 1.85 15.11 10.64
N PHE A 226 2.76 15.80 9.97
CA PHE A 226 4.14 15.33 9.75
C PHE A 226 4.87 14.92 11.04
N THR A 227 4.52 15.53 12.16
CA THR A 227 5.12 15.24 13.47
C THR A 227 4.47 14.07 14.20
N ALA A 228 3.40 13.50 13.67
CA ALA A 228 2.53 12.57 14.39
C ALA A 228 2.53 11.13 13.83
N MET A 229 3.45 10.78 12.93
CA MET A 229 3.48 9.44 12.31
C MET A 229 3.61 8.30 13.33
N THR A 230 4.22 8.55 14.48
CA THR A 230 4.34 7.59 15.60
C THR A 230 3.42 7.92 16.79
N HIS A 231 2.43 8.79 16.60
CA HIS A 231 1.50 9.22 17.63
C HIS A 231 0.05 8.96 17.18
N PRO A 232 -0.44 7.72 17.23
CA PRO A 232 -1.73 7.33 16.63
C PRO A 232 -2.93 8.10 17.20
N SER A 233 -2.85 8.60 18.42
CA SER A 233 -3.90 9.46 19.02
C SER A 233 -4.06 10.83 18.34
N ALA A 234 -3.09 11.25 17.53
CA ALA A 234 -3.16 12.50 16.76
C ALA A 234 -3.58 12.27 15.29
N TRP A 235 -3.94 11.05 14.93
CA TRP A 235 -4.46 10.72 13.61
C TRP A 235 -5.95 11.04 13.53
N HIS A 236 -6.36 11.72 12.48
CA HIS A 236 -7.76 12.01 12.20
C HIS A 236 -8.29 10.99 11.19
N VAL A 237 -8.86 9.89 11.69
CA VAL A 237 -9.40 8.80 10.86
C VAL A 237 -10.88 9.04 10.58
N GLN A 238 -11.28 8.88 9.32
CA GLN A 238 -12.66 9.04 8.86
C GLN A 238 -12.94 8.10 7.68
N LEU A 239 -14.20 7.84 7.39
CA LEU A 239 -14.60 7.02 6.26
C LEU A 239 -14.54 7.82 4.95
N GLY A 240 -14.00 7.21 3.91
CA GLY A 240 -14.16 7.66 2.54
C GLY A 240 -15.56 7.35 2.02
N THR A 241 -16.18 8.28 1.31
CA THR A 241 -17.51 8.07 0.72
C THR A 241 -17.37 7.34 -0.61
N LEU A 242 -17.70 6.04 -0.62
CA LEU A 242 -17.72 5.17 -1.80
C LEU A 242 -19.07 5.19 -2.52
N PRO A 243 -19.13 4.84 -3.82
CA PRO A 243 -20.37 4.92 -4.61
C PRO A 243 -21.55 4.09 -4.08
N SER A 244 -21.30 2.96 -3.44
CA SER A 244 -22.34 2.03 -2.97
C SER A 244 -22.81 2.27 -1.54
N GLY A 245 -22.15 3.11 -0.75
CA GLY A 245 -22.54 3.46 0.62
C GLY A 245 -22.33 2.36 1.68
N GLU A 246 -22.31 1.08 1.34
CA GLU A 246 -22.28 -0.03 2.31
C GLU A 246 -21.10 -0.99 2.17
N GLY A 247 -20.00 -0.50 1.66
CA GLY A 247 -18.85 -1.33 1.33
C GLY A 247 -18.80 -1.63 -0.16
N TYR A 248 -17.63 -1.93 -0.61
CA TYR A 248 -17.31 -2.11 -2.00
C TYR A 248 -16.33 -3.27 -2.14
N ASP A 249 -16.26 -3.88 -3.33
CA ASP A 249 -15.30 -4.94 -3.65
C ASP A 249 -13.85 -4.40 -3.75
N LEU A 250 -13.43 -3.56 -2.81
CA LEU A 250 -12.06 -3.07 -2.76
C LEU A 250 -11.08 -4.21 -2.54
N GLY A 251 -9.88 -4.06 -3.09
CA GLY A 251 -8.73 -4.83 -2.64
C GLY A 251 -8.30 -4.40 -1.23
N THR A 252 -7.48 -5.19 -0.58
CA THR A 252 -6.89 -4.84 0.73
C THR A 252 -6.09 -3.55 0.62
N VAL A 253 -5.40 -3.34 -0.50
CA VAL A 253 -4.68 -2.10 -0.78
C VAL A 253 -5.51 -1.18 -1.67
N VAL A 254 -5.68 0.05 -1.21
CA VAL A 254 -6.15 1.19 -2.00
C VAL A 254 -5.03 2.21 -2.00
N SER A 255 -4.36 2.38 -3.13
CA SER A 255 -3.25 3.32 -3.24
C SER A 255 -3.71 4.63 -3.84
N MET A 256 -3.57 5.70 -3.08
CA MET A 256 -4.08 7.03 -3.39
C MET A 256 -2.95 8.01 -3.70
N SER A 257 -3.21 8.95 -4.59
CA SER A 257 -2.31 10.05 -4.92
C SER A 257 -3.10 11.33 -5.21
N TYR A 258 -2.53 12.48 -4.87
CA TYR A 258 -3.04 13.77 -5.33
C TYR A 258 -2.35 14.19 -6.61
N VAL A 259 -3.12 14.56 -7.62
CA VAL A 259 -2.61 15.03 -8.92
C VAL A 259 -3.16 16.40 -9.21
N THR A 260 -2.28 17.39 -9.33
CA THR A 260 -2.65 18.78 -9.63
C THR A 260 -3.50 18.86 -10.90
N GLY A 261 -4.65 19.50 -10.80
CA GLY A 261 -5.62 19.63 -11.90
C GLY A 261 -6.55 18.43 -12.10
N HIS A 262 -6.31 17.31 -11.43
CA HIS A 262 -7.12 16.08 -11.51
C HIS A 262 -7.76 15.70 -10.17
N GLY A 263 -7.31 16.29 -9.04
CA GLY A 263 -7.78 15.94 -7.71
C GLY A 263 -7.13 14.66 -7.18
N TRP A 264 -7.88 13.90 -6.41
CA TRP A 264 -7.46 12.64 -5.81
C TRP A 264 -7.74 11.48 -6.75
N VAL A 265 -6.75 10.64 -6.95
CA VAL A 265 -6.80 9.46 -7.80
C VAL A 265 -6.37 8.28 -6.96
N ALA A 266 -7.17 7.23 -6.92
CA ALA A 266 -6.80 5.99 -6.24
C ALA A 266 -6.91 4.81 -7.20
N PHE A 267 -6.05 3.83 -6.98
CA PHE A 267 -6.12 2.54 -7.66
C PHE A 267 -6.27 1.43 -6.63
N THR A 268 -7.06 0.45 -6.96
CA THR A 268 -7.24 -0.77 -6.18
C THR A 268 -7.37 -1.97 -7.11
N LYS A 269 -7.01 -3.13 -6.62
CA LYS A 269 -7.34 -4.37 -7.31
C LYS A 269 -8.60 -4.94 -6.71
N ARG A 270 -9.65 -4.97 -7.51
CA ARG A 270 -10.97 -5.42 -7.08
C ARG A 270 -10.96 -6.90 -6.68
N ASN A 271 -11.67 -7.23 -5.60
CA ASN A 271 -11.79 -8.61 -5.07
C ASN A 271 -10.45 -9.26 -4.66
N ASP A 272 -9.46 -8.49 -4.25
CA ASP A 272 -8.15 -8.99 -3.79
C ASP A 272 -7.60 -10.12 -4.70
N THR A 273 -7.32 -11.29 -4.13
CA THR A 273 -6.73 -12.44 -4.80
C THR A 273 -7.68 -13.15 -5.76
N THR A 274 -9.00 -12.97 -5.61
CA THR A 274 -10.01 -13.68 -6.42
C THR A 274 -10.38 -12.95 -7.71
N GLY A 275 -10.04 -11.66 -7.83
CA GLY A 275 -10.30 -10.85 -9.01
C GLY A 275 -9.06 -10.62 -9.86
N SER A 276 -9.25 -10.01 -11.03
CA SER A 276 -8.17 -9.60 -11.94
C SER A 276 -8.31 -8.15 -12.41
N VAL A 277 -9.25 -7.40 -11.85
CA VAL A 277 -9.56 -6.05 -12.32
C VAL A 277 -8.81 -5.02 -11.50
N LEU A 278 -8.00 -4.20 -12.17
CA LEU A 278 -7.50 -2.93 -11.65
C LEU A 278 -8.56 -1.88 -11.88
N GLU A 279 -8.93 -1.19 -10.83
CA GLU A 279 -9.96 -0.17 -10.84
C GLU A 279 -9.39 1.15 -10.37
N ARG A 280 -9.80 2.22 -11.05
CA ARG A 280 -9.45 3.60 -10.68
C ARG A 280 -10.66 4.28 -10.06
N LEU A 281 -10.39 4.99 -8.95
CA LEU A 281 -11.34 5.88 -8.31
C LEU A 281 -10.82 7.32 -8.39
N ASN A 282 -11.72 8.27 -8.58
CA ASN A 282 -11.38 9.68 -8.63
C ASN A 282 -12.28 10.47 -7.66
N ALA A 283 -11.72 11.49 -7.01
CA ALA A 283 -12.47 12.42 -6.17
C ALA A 283 -11.84 13.82 -6.18
N TRP A 284 -12.65 14.86 -5.98
CA TRP A 284 -12.13 16.22 -5.78
C TRP A 284 -11.69 16.46 -4.34
N GLN A 285 -12.38 15.85 -3.38
CA GLN A 285 -12.02 15.89 -1.97
C GLN A 285 -11.47 14.53 -1.55
N VAL A 286 -10.50 14.52 -0.65
CA VAL A 286 -9.85 13.27 -0.19
C VAL A 286 -10.85 12.27 0.41
N THR A 287 -11.87 12.75 1.09
CA THR A 287 -12.93 11.92 1.65
C THR A 287 -14.02 11.49 0.66
N GLY A 288 -13.94 11.97 -0.58
CA GLY A 288 -14.92 11.69 -1.62
C GLY A 288 -15.96 12.81 -1.81
N PRO A 289 -17.10 12.54 -2.47
CA PRO A 289 -17.48 11.20 -2.96
C PRO A 289 -16.52 10.68 -4.03
N TRP A 290 -16.08 9.45 -3.87
CA TRP A 290 -15.25 8.76 -4.84
C TRP A 290 -16.09 8.22 -5.98
N GLN A 291 -15.62 8.39 -7.19
CA GLN A 291 -16.27 7.93 -8.43
C GLN A 291 -15.43 6.83 -9.05
N VAL A 292 -16.05 5.70 -9.34
CA VAL A 292 -15.38 4.61 -10.07
C VAL A 292 -15.30 4.98 -11.54
N ALA A 293 -14.11 4.89 -12.10
CA ALA A 293 -13.90 5.11 -13.52
C ALA A 293 -14.56 4.00 -14.35
N THR A 294 -15.13 4.38 -15.50
CA THR A 294 -15.73 3.41 -16.44
C THR A 294 -14.66 2.52 -17.09
N GLN A 295 -13.45 3.04 -17.25
CA GLN A 295 -12.32 2.27 -17.79
C GLN A 295 -11.69 1.46 -16.67
N GLN A 296 -11.54 0.18 -16.91
CA GLN A 296 -10.89 -0.79 -16.03
C GLN A 296 -9.81 -1.54 -16.80
N TRP A 297 -8.83 -2.06 -16.09
CA TRP A 297 -7.70 -2.80 -16.67
C TRP A 297 -7.60 -4.19 -16.06
N GLN A 298 -6.86 -5.06 -16.72
CA GLN A 298 -6.62 -6.41 -16.23
C GLN A 298 -5.24 -6.49 -15.56
N ALA A 299 -5.22 -6.81 -14.27
CA ALA A 299 -4.01 -7.21 -13.56
C ALA A 299 -3.72 -8.67 -13.91
N LYS A 300 -3.06 -8.91 -15.02
CA LYS A 300 -2.69 -10.28 -15.44
C LYS A 300 -1.61 -10.83 -14.52
N PRO A 301 -1.75 -12.10 -14.07
CA PRO A 301 -0.66 -12.76 -13.39
C PRO A 301 0.57 -12.89 -14.30
N ALA A 302 1.76 -12.81 -13.70
CA ALA A 302 3.00 -13.17 -14.37
C ALA A 302 2.99 -14.66 -14.79
N PRO A 303 3.80 -15.06 -15.78
CA PRO A 303 3.87 -16.45 -16.19
C PRO A 303 4.11 -17.41 -15.02
N GLY A 304 3.34 -18.47 -14.95
CA GLY A 304 3.40 -19.46 -13.87
C GLY A 304 2.71 -19.07 -12.56
N CYS A 305 2.18 -17.84 -12.44
CA CYS A 305 1.41 -17.40 -11.28
C CYS A 305 -0.08 -17.65 -11.47
N GLY A 306 -0.80 -17.88 -10.36
CA GLY A 306 -2.23 -18.19 -10.36
C GLY A 306 -3.13 -16.98 -10.17
N TRP A 307 -2.68 -15.96 -9.43
CA TRP A 307 -3.48 -14.81 -9.03
C TRP A 307 -2.64 -13.55 -8.84
N THR A 308 -3.32 -12.41 -8.67
CA THR A 308 -2.70 -11.10 -8.45
C THR A 308 -3.36 -10.39 -7.29
N TYR A 309 -2.65 -9.46 -6.67
CA TYR A 309 -3.15 -8.62 -5.57
C TYR A 309 -2.38 -7.30 -5.49
N SER A 310 -2.81 -6.45 -4.60
CA SER A 310 -2.28 -5.10 -4.36
C SER A 310 -2.21 -4.25 -5.63
N ALA A 311 -2.60 -3.02 -5.53
CA ALA A 311 -2.42 -2.03 -6.58
C ALA A 311 -1.79 -0.80 -5.96
N GLU A 312 -0.56 -0.46 -6.39
CA GLU A 312 0.19 0.65 -5.83
C GLU A 312 0.41 1.73 -6.88
N THR A 313 0.21 2.97 -6.48
CA THR A 313 0.55 4.14 -7.30
C THR A 313 1.95 4.64 -7.02
N HIS A 314 2.63 5.11 -8.06
CA HIS A 314 3.99 5.65 -7.97
C HIS A 314 4.04 7.08 -8.51
N PRO A 315 3.44 8.07 -7.80
CA PRO A 315 3.26 9.43 -8.32
C PRO A 315 4.57 10.18 -8.54
N ALA A 316 5.66 9.74 -7.92
CA ALA A 316 6.98 10.33 -8.11
C ALA A 316 7.76 9.72 -9.28
N SER A 317 7.29 8.59 -9.81
CA SER A 317 7.91 7.92 -10.95
C SER A 317 7.59 8.63 -12.26
N PRO A 318 8.52 8.64 -13.22
CA PRO A 318 8.23 9.16 -14.56
C PRO A 318 7.10 8.35 -15.19
N ALA A 319 6.11 9.06 -15.74
CA ALA A 319 5.04 8.51 -16.54
C ALA A 319 4.68 9.47 -17.67
N PRO A 320 4.07 9.02 -18.78
CA PRO A 320 3.57 9.89 -19.81
C PRO A 320 2.56 10.92 -19.29
N ALA A 321 2.42 12.05 -19.96
CA ALA A 321 1.47 13.09 -19.55
C ALA A 321 0.03 12.52 -19.43
N GLY A 322 -0.63 12.79 -18.32
CA GLY A 322 -1.97 12.30 -18.03
C GLY A 322 -2.01 10.81 -17.60
N GLN A 323 -0.88 10.20 -17.34
CA GLN A 323 -0.76 8.83 -16.83
C GLN A 323 -0.02 8.82 -15.49
N MET A 324 -0.12 7.69 -14.79
CA MET A 324 0.57 7.39 -13.54
C MET A 324 1.09 5.97 -13.59
N LEU A 325 2.31 5.76 -13.13
CA LEU A 325 2.84 4.43 -12.94
C LEU A 325 2.09 3.72 -11.82
N VAL A 326 1.59 2.54 -12.11
CA VAL A 326 0.85 1.67 -11.18
C VAL A 326 1.50 0.30 -11.20
N SER A 327 1.63 -0.33 -10.04
CA SER A 327 2.10 -1.71 -9.94
C SER A 327 1.04 -2.62 -9.32
N TRP A 328 1.18 -3.91 -9.56
CA TRP A 328 0.50 -4.99 -8.85
C TRP A 328 1.42 -6.18 -8.72
N VAL A 329 1.11 -7.10 -7.81
CA VAL A 329 1.93 -8.28 -7.56
C VAL A 329 1.23 -9.54 -8.05
N SER A 330 2.02 -10.49 -8.55
CA SER A 330 1.56 -11.82 -8.91
C SER A 330 2.01 -12.85 -7.90
N ASN A 331 1.16 -13.81 -7.58
CA ASN A 331 1.47 -14.86 -6.62
C ASN A 331 0.81 -16.19 -7.01
N GLN A 332 1.02 -17.24 -6.22
CA GLN A 332 0.48 -18.57 -6.46
C GLN A 332 0.29 -19.35 -5.16
N ASP A 333 -0.66 -20.29 -5.15
CA ASP A 333 -0.94 -21.15 -4.00
C ASP A 333 -0.05 -22.41 -3.97
N ASP A 334 0.52 -22.81 -5.11
CA ASP A 334 1.34 -24.03 -5.21
C ASP A 334 2.84 -23.69 -5.21
N PRO A 335 3.55 -24.00 -4.12
CA PRO A 335 4.99 -23.74 -4.01
C PRO A 335 5.84 -24.56 -4.99
N GLY A 336 5.23 -25.51 -5.72
CA GLY A 336 5.92 -26.33 -6.74
C GLY A 336 5.96 -25.71 -8.13
N THR A 337 5.27 -24.60 -8.36
CA THR A 337 5.22 -23.95 -9.67
C THR A 337 6.31 -22.90 -9.85
N THR A 338 6.51 -22.44 -11.08
CA THR A 338 7.56 -21.49 -11.45
C THR A 338 7.06 -20.05 -11.46
N CYS A 339 6.18 -19.69 -10.52
CA CYS A 339 5.70 -18.31 -10.41
C CYS A 339 6.85 -17.34 -10.20
N ASP A 340 6.88 -16.33 -10.99
CA ASP A 340 7.83 -15.24 -10.88
C ASP A 340 7.19 -14.14 -10.03
N LEU A 341 7.30 -14.32 -8.69
CA LEU A 341 6.84 -13.36 -7.70
C LEU A 341 7.57 -12.04 -7.87
N ARG A 342 6.95 -11.11 -8.58
CA ARG A 342 7.50 -9.77 -8.73
C ARG A 342 6.41 -8.74 -8.99
N PRO A 343 6.61 -7.50 -8.55
CA PRO A 343 5.77 -6.39 -8.95
C PRO A 343 5.81 -6.22 -10.46
N GLN A 344 4.64 -6.02 -11.06
CA GLN A 344 4.46 -5.66 -12.45
C GLN A 344 4.05 -4.20 -12.52
N PHE A 345 4.57 -3.45 -13.48
CA PHE A 345 4.35 -2.02 -13.60
C PHE A 345 3.73 -1.65 -14.94
N THR A 346 2.84 -0.67 -14.93
CA THR A 346 2.25 -0.11 -16.14
C THR A 346 1.88 1.35 -15.95
N ASP A 347 1.85 2.12 -17.01
CA ASP A 347 1.35 3.49 -17.01
C ASP A 347 -0.16 3.48 -17.29
N LEU A 348 -0.95 4.01 -16.36
CA LEU A 348 -2.41 4.06 -16.47
C LEU A 348 -2.92 5.51 -16.48
N PRO A 349 -3.96 5.82 -17.29
CA PRO A 349 -4.58 7.14 -17.30
C PRO A 349 -5.12 7.54 -15.92
N ILE A 350 -4.81 8.76 -15.46
CA ILE A 350 -5.27 9.29 -14.17
C ILE A 350 -6.72 9.78 -14.20
N GLY A 351 -7.24 10.20 -15.34
CA GLY A 351 -8.60 10.74 -15.44
C GLY A 351 -8.85 11.94 -14.53
N SER A 352 -10.11 12.32 -14.40
CA SER A 352 -10.59 13.31 -13.45
C SER A 352 -12.00 12.96 -13.02
N PRO A 353 -12.50 13.40 -11.86
CA PRO A 353 -13.89 13.28 -11.51
C PRO A 353 -14.79 14.01 -12.52
N ASP A 354 -15.99 13.49 -12.78
CA ASP A 354 -16.90 14.01 -13.82
C ASP A 354 -17.37 15.46 -13.60
N ARG A 355 -17.35 15.95 -12.37
CA ARG A 355 -17.67 17.34 -12.03
C ARG A 355 -16.76 17.85 -10.93
N ALA A 356 -16.12 19.01 -11.18
CA ALA A 356 -15.61 19.80 -10.07
C ALA A 356 -16.79 20.23 -9.17
N PRO A 357 -16.69 20.14 -7.84
CA PRO A 357 -17.68 20.78 -6.99
C PRO A 357 -17.76 22.27 -7.39
N PRO A 358 -18.96 22.90 -7.38
CA PRO A 358 -19.05 24.31 -7.58
C PRO A 358 -18.07 24.99 -6.61
N ARG A 359 -17.19 25.83 -7.12
CA ARG A 359 -16.33 26.66 -6.28
C ARG A 359 -17.27 27.54 -5.44
N THR A 360 -17.47 27.15 -4.20
CA THR A 360 -17.97 28.08 -3.20
C THR A 360 -16.72 28.83 -2.75
N ASP A 361 -16.61 30.09 -3.21
CA ASP A 361 -15.50 30.99 -2.84
C ASP A 361 -15.44 31.25 -1.31
N ASP A 362 -16.38 30.68 -0.54
CA ASP A 362 -16.57 30.88 0.89
C ASP A 362 -16.03 29.75 1.81
N ASP A 363 -15.59 28.60 1.25
CA ASP A 363 -15.30 27.41 2.08
C ASP A 363 -13.93 27.43 2.76
N HIS A 364 -13.09 28.42 2.43
CA HIS A 364 -11.77 28.54 3.04
C HIS A 364 -11.71 29.44 4.29
N SER A 365 -12.79 30.13 4.64
CA SER A 365 -12.76 31.10 5.75
C SER A 365 -13.48 30.69 7.04
N SER A 366 -14.41 29.74 7.00
CA SER A 366 -15.24 29.43 8.18
C SER A 366 -14.79 28.23 9.01
N GLU A 367 -14.07 27.26 8.46
CA GLU A 367 -13.58 26.12 9.26
C GLU A 367 -12.23 26.37 9.94
N ARG A 368 -11.58 27.51 9.68
CA ARG A 368 -10.27 27.82 10.25
C ARG A 368 -10.28 28.36 11.67
N THR A 369 -11.44 28.61 12.28
CA THR A 369 -11.49 29.37 13.53
C THR A 369 -11.86 28.56 14.78
N GLU A 370 -12.26 27.29 14.66
CA GLU A 370 -12.75 26.56 15.84
C GLU A 370 -11.79 25.52 16.44
N CYS A 371 -10.61 25.29 15.89
CA CYS A 371 -9.70 24.26 16.43
C CYS A 371 -8.57 24.76 17.33
N ILE A 372 -8.55 26.06 17.72
CA ILE A 372 -7.52 26.55 18.66
C ILE A 372 -8.16 27.34 19.78
N HIS A 373 -8.73 26.65 20.77
CA HIS A 373 -8.85 27.22 22.12
C HIS A 373 -7.74 26.63 23.01
N PRO A 374 -6.80 27.45 23.47
CA PRO A 374 -5.90 27.02 24.52
C PRO A 374 -6.71 26.88 25.83
N VAL A 375 -6.71 25.69 26.40
CA VAL A 375 -7.17 25.46 27.77
C VAL A 375 -6.29 26.30 28.68
N ARG A 376 -6.84 27.39 29.23
CA ARG A 376 -6.24 28.10 30.36
C ARG A 376 -6.31 27.19 31.56
N VAL A 377 -5.19 26.68 32.02
CA VAL A 377 -5.04 26.12 33.35
C VAL A 377 -5.01 27.32 34.31
N GLY A 378 -6.13 27.56 34.97
CA GLY A 378 -6.22 28.48 36.07
C GLY A 378 -5.52 27.86 37.29
N GLY A 379 -4.38 28.41 37.67
CA GLY A 379 -3.81 28.18 39.00
C GLY A 379 -4.49 29.10 39.99
N ASP A 380 -5.22 28.51 40.92
CA ASP A 380 -5.57 29.20 42.16
C ASP A 380 -4.56 28.84 43.25
N ALA A 381 -3.86 29.88 43.68
CA ALA A 381 -3.05 29.86 44.87
C ALA A 381 -3.95 30.25 46.08
N SER A 382 -4.02 29.41 47.06
CA SER A 382 -4.17 29.76 48.48
C SER A 382 -3.77 28.55 49.33
#